data_a0987aeeefd940994cac50bbe4526146
#
_entry.id   a0987aeeefd940994cac50bbe4526146
#
_cell.length_a   1.000
_cell.length_b   1.000
_cell.length_c   1.000
_cell.angle_alpha   90.00
_cell.angle_beta   90.00
_cell.angle_gamma   90.00
#
_symmetry.space_group_name_H-M   'P 1'
#
loop_
_entity.id
_entity.type
_entity.pdbx_description
1 polymer ?
#
loop_
_entity_poly.entity_id
_entity_poly.type
_entity_poly.pdbx_seq_one_letter_code
_entity_poly.pdbx_strand_id
1 'polypeptide(L)' 'MERNTQQRKAIVNVIDAEQRPLSVQEILDLATHECPGLGIATVYRNVRA' A
#
# COMPACT_ATOMS: atom_id res chain seq x y z
N MET A 1 -18.87 -3.82 -1.67
CA MET A 1 -17.58 -3.69 -2.35
C MET A 1 -16.54 -3.02 -1.46
N GLU A 2 -15.47 -3.70 -1.23
CA GLU A 2 -14.53 -3.23 -0.22
C GLU A 2 -13.27 -2.66 -0.87
N ARG A 3 -13.42 -1.52 -1.49
CA ARG A 3 -12.30 -0.86 -2.12
C ARG A 3 -11.16 -0.60 -1.13
N ASN A 4 -11.51 -0.13 0.07
CA ASN A 4 -10.52 0.12 1.11
C ASN A 4 -9.79 -1.15 1.51
N THR A 5 -10.51 -2.26 1.55
CA THR A 5 -9.92 -3.53 1.91
C THR A 5 -8.89 -3.97 0.88
N GLN A 6 -9.19 -3.77 -0.41
CA GLN A 6 -8.26 -4.14 -1.47
C GLN A 6 -7.00 -3.28 -1.42
N GLN A 7 -7.17 -1.99 -1.19
CA GLN A 7 -6.05 -1.07 -1.10
C GLN A 7 -5.17 -1.41 0.10
N ARG A 8 -5.80 -1.66 1.22
CA ARG A 8 -5.08 -2.02 2.43
C ARG A 8 -4.32 -3.33 2.25
N LYS A 9 -4.95 -4.29 1.60
CA LYS A 9 -4.35 -5.58 1.37
C LYS A 9 -3.12 -5.46 0.47
N ALA A 10 -3.21 -4.62 -0.56
CA ALA A 10 -2.08 -4.39 -1.45
C ALA A 10 -0.89 -3.80 -0.68
N ILE A 11 -1.17 -2.85 0.20
CA ILE A 11 -0.13 -2.22 1.00
C ILE A 11 0.53 -3.24 1.93
N VAL A 12 -0.29 -4.02 2.62
CA VAL A 12 0.21 -5.02 3.54
C VAL A 12 1.05 -6.07 2.80
N ASN A 13 0.58 -6.49 1.62
CA ASN A 13 1.32 -7.47 0.83
C ASN A 13 2.69 -6.96 0.43
N VAL A 14 2.77 -5.69 0.07
CA VAL A 14 4.05 -5.09 -0.32
C VAL A 14 5.02 -5.09 0.86
N ILE A 15 4.55 -4.65 2.01
CA ILE A 15 5.39 -4.59 3.21
C ILE A 15 5.87 -5.97 3.59
N ASP A 16 4.97 -6.93 3.52
CA ASP A 16 5.27 -8.30 3.91
C ASP A 16 6.28 -8.95 2.97
N ALA A 17 6.11 -8.72 1.68
CA ALA A 17 6.97 -9.33 0.68
C ALA A 17 8.39 -8.79 0.71
N GLU A 18 8.53 -7.48 0.94
CA GLU A 18 9.85 -6.86 0.90
C GLU A 18 10.66 -7.10 2.16
N GLN A 19 9.98 -7.17 3.30
CA GLN A 19 10.64 -7.48 4.58
C GLN A 19 11.85 -6.58 4.86
N ARG A 20 11.74 -5.32 4.49
CA ARG A 20 12.75 -4.31 4.75
C ARG A 20 12.05 -2.96 4.90
N PRO A 21 12.72 -2.00 5.52
CA PRO A 21 12.12 -0.67 5.63
C PRO A 21 11.84 -0.09 4.25
N LEU A 22 10.63 0.42 4.08
CA LEU A 22 10.20 1.03 2.83
C LEU A 22 9.72 2.44 3.09
N SER A 23 10.05 3.34 2.17
CA SER A 23 9.49 4.69 2.23
C SER A 23 8.04 4.62 1.75
N VAL A 24 7.28 5.66 2.09
CA VAL A 24 5.89 5.72 1.65
C VAL A 24 5.80 5.69 0.13
N GLN A 25 6.72 6.38 -0.53
CA GLN A 25 6.72 6.40 -1.99
C GLN A 25 7.00 5.02 -2.58
N GLU A 26 7.91 4.29 -1.97
CA GLU A 26 8.20 2.93 -2.43
C GLU A 26 6.99 2.02 -2.26
N ILE A 27 6.31 2.15 -1.13
CA ILE A 27 5.11 1.37 -0.89
C ILE A 27 4.06 1.69 -1.93
N LEU A 28 3.88 2.97 -2.23
CA LEU A 28 2.92 3.39 -3.23
C LEU A 28 3.25 2.81 -4.59
N ASP A 29 4.51 2.92 -5.00
CA ASP A 29 4.93 2.43 -6.31
C ASP A 29 4.67 0.93 -6.46
N LEU A 30 5.02 0.17 -5.44
CA LEU A 30 4.86 -1.28 -5.49
C LEU A 30 3.40 -1.68 -5.37
N ALA A 31 2.66 -1.01 -4.50
CA ALA A 31 1.26 -1.38 -4.28
C ALA A 31 0.38 -1.03 -5.45
N THR A 32 0.73 -0.02 -6.25
CA THR A 32 -0.07 0.34 -7.40
C THR A 32 -0.03 -0.73 -8.49
N HIS A 33 0.93 -1.62 -8.44
CA HIS A 33 0.95 -2.74 -9.38
C HIS A 33 -0.21 -3.69 -9.09
N GLU A 34 -0.58 -3.83 -7.82
CA GLU A 34 -1.70 -4.69 -7.45
C GLU A 34 -3.01 -3.93 -7.43
N CYS A 35 -2.94 -2.65 -7.11
CA CYS A 35 -4.16 -1.85 -6.95
C CYS A 35 -3.97 -0.51 -7.67
N PRO A 36 -4.17 -0.48 -8.98
CA PRO A 36 -4.08 0.78 -9.74
C PRO A 36 -5.08 1.79 -9.19
N GLY A 37 -4.69 3.02 -9.11
CA GLY A 37 -5.56 4.03 -8.55
C GLY A 37 -5.33 4.30 -7.09
N LEU A 38 -4.44 3.55 -6.47
CA LEU A 38 -4.08 3.78 -5.08
C LEU A 38 -3.39 5.14 -4.97
N GLY A 39 -3.82 5.93 -3.99
CA GLY A 39 -3.26 7.25 -3.79
C GLY A 39 -2.31 7.30 -2.61
N ILE A 40 -1.42 8.30 -2.61
CA ILE A 40 -0.43 8.40 -1.56
C ILE A 40 -1.07 8.68 -0.19
N ALA A 41 -2.18 9.40 -0.19
CA ALA A 41 -2.90 9.67 1.06
C ALA A 41 -3.38 8.39 1.72
N THR A 42 -3.83 7.44 0.91
CA THR A 42 -4.28 6.15 1.42
C THR A 42 -3.12 5.37 2.02
N VAL A 43 -1.96 5.42 1.36
CA VAL A 43 -0.79 4.73 1.87
C VAL A 43 -0.38 5.31 3.22
N TYR A 44 -0.33 6.63 3.31
CA TYR A 44 0.00 7.30 4.57
C TYR A 44 -0.93 6.88 5.68
N ARG A 45 -2.22 6.88 5.38
CA ARG A 45 -3.23 6.56 6.38
C ARG A 45 -3.05 5.14 6.91
N ASN A 46 -2.75 4.21 6.03
CA ASN A 46 -2.60 2.82 6.43
C ASN A 46 -1.29 2.55 7.14
N VAL A 47 -0.23 3.23 6.74
CA VAL A 47 1.07 3.03 7.36
C VAL A 47 1.09 3.60 8.77
N ARG A 48 0.39 4.69 8.99
CA ARG A 48 0.39 5.35 10.31
C ARG A 48 -0.62 4.76 11.27
N ALA A 49 -1.58 4.06 10.76
CA ALA A 49 -2.67 3.53 11.59
C ALA A 49 -2.20 2.47 12.60
#